data_5565a3ab6b66b9e61af81b3f0c45052f
#
_entry.id   5565a3ab6b66b9e61af81b3f0c45052f
#
_cell.length_a   1.000
_cell.length_b   1.000
_cell.length_c   1.000
_cell.angle_alpha   90.00
_cell.angle_beta   90.00
_cell.angle_gamma   90.00
#
_symmetry.space_group_name_H-M   'P 1'
#
loop_
_entity.id
_entity.type
_entity.pdbx_description
1 polymer ?
#
loop_
_entity_poly.entity_id
_entity_poly.type
_entity_poly.pdbx_seq_one_letter_code
_entity_poly.pdbx_strand_id
1 'polypeptide(L)'
;MRSLTLILASLLILTTAGCANNTEHSTTAQKETTYLTYVKTGDKVPVTQFVDIQGNSIDLSQSRNNKLIILFATWCHDSQRTIKHLTASDIYLSPNIDIIGVGREENNPALEKFAAEYELNFTLVADTDRSIYNQFANIGIPRLILLDADNNVVKTLIGESENAITEVVW
;
A
#
# COMPACT_ATOMS: atom_id res chain seq x y z
N MET A 1 -82.53 -40.13 43.65
CA MET A 1 -81.21 -40.78 43.85
C MET A 1 -80.42 -40.65 42.54
N ARG A 2 -79.30 -40.12 42.66
CA ARG A 2 -78.23 -40.04 41.68
C ARG A 2 -78.27 -38.90 40.61
N SER A 3 -77.66 -37.86 41.04
CA SER A 3 -77.22 -36.70 40.27
C SER A 3 -76.22 -37.09 39.19
N LEU A 4 -76.39 -36.58 37.99
CA LEU A 4 -75.40 -36.70 36.92
C LEU A 4 -74.92 -35.31 36.55
N THR A 5 -73.75 -35.00 37.01
CA THR A 5 -73.10 -33.72 36.76
C THR A 5 -72.32 -33.78 35.41
N LEU A 6 -72.77 -32.99 34.46
CA LEU A 6 -72.03 -32.77 33.20
C LEU A 6 -70.91 -31.70 33.40
N ILE A 7 -69.71 -32.11 33.23
CA ILE A 7 -68.57 -31.22 33.22
C ILE A 7 -68.30 -30.81 31.77
N LEU A 8 -68.51 -29.52 31.45
CA LEU A 8 -68.07 -28.90 30.18
C LEU A 8 -66.62 -28.58 30.29
N ALA A 9 -65.77 -29.29 29.54
CA ALA A 9 -64.39 -28.94 29.38
C ALA A 9 -64.24 -27.86 28.29
N SER A 10 -63.90 -26.63 28.71
CA SER A 10 -63.63 -25.52 27.82
C SER A 10 -62.20 -25.62 27.34
N LEU A 11 -62.00 -25.89 26.02
CA LEU A 11 -60.69 -25.98 25.35
C LEU A 11 -60.27 -24.58 24.99
N LEU A 12 -59.28 -24.04 25.77
CA LEU A 12 -58.68 -22.74 25.53
C LEU A 12 -57.50 -22.92 24.52
N ILE A 13 -57.73 -22.50 23.27
CA ILE A 13 -56.67 -22.50 22.25
C ILE A 13 -55.84 -21.25 22.43
N LEU A 14 -54.60 -21.37 22.98
CA LEU A 14 -53.59 -20.31 22.99
C LEU A 14 -52.93 -20.25 21.60
N THR A 15 -53.27 -19.23 20.82
CA THR A 15 -52.50 -18.88 19.61
C THR A 15 -51.30 -18.07 20.04
N THR A 16 -50.13 -18.69 20.03
CA THR A 16 -48.85 -17.99 20.17
C THR A 16 -48.50 -17.32 18.83
N ALA A 17 -48.70 -15.99 18.76
CA ALA A 17 -48.14 -15.19 17.67
C ALA A 17 -46.60 -15.14 17.83
N GLY A 18 -45.90 -16.00 17.10
CA GLY A 18 -44.47 -15.93 16.98
C GLY A 18 -44.08 -14.71 16.15
N CYS A 19 -43.54 -13.67 16.80
CA CYS A 19 -42.81 -12.62 16.11
C CYS A 19 -41.51 -13.23 15.53
N ALA A 20 -41.53 -13.53 14.25
CA ALA A 20 -40.30 -13.82 13.51
C ALA A 20 -39.54 -12.49 13.38
N ASN A 21 -38.54 -12.26 14.24
CA ASN A 21 -37.52 -11.25 13.99
C ASN A 21 -36.68 -11.73 12.80
N ASN A 22 -37.05 -11.28 11.62
CA ASN A 22 -36.12 -11.28 10.48
C ASN A 22 -35.02 -10.28 10.81
N THR A 23 -33.96 -10.75 11.45
CA THR A 23 -32.65 -10.05 11.43
C THR A 23 -32.12 -10.23 10.03
N GLU A 24 -32.45 -9.29 9.16
CA GLU A 24 -31.69 -9.14 7.89
C GLU A 24 -30.24 -8.86 8.29
N HIS A 25 -29.43 -9.90 8.23
CA HIS A 25 -28.00 -9.78 8.31
C HIS A 25 -27.58 -9.11 7.01
N SER A 26 -27.55 -7.76 7.02
CA SER A 26 -26.95 -6.97 5.96
C SER A 26 -25.47 -7.33 5.92
N THR A 27 -25.15 -8.37 5.16
CA THR A 27 -23.77 -8.67 4.79
C THR A 27 -23.33 -7.57 3.84
N THR A 28 -22.81 -6.48 4.42
CA THR A 28 -22.06 -5.49 3.68
C THR A 28 -20.86 -6.25 3.14
N ALA A 29 -20.90 -6.66 1.88
CA ALA A 29 -19.76 -7.22 1.19
C ALA A 29 -18.66 -6.14 1.25
N GLN A 30 -17.72 -6.29 2.18
CA GLN A 30 -16.48 -5.52 2.15
C GLN A 30 -15.84 -5.86 0.81
N LYS A 31 -15.84 -4.89 -0.09
CA LYS A 31 -15.09 -4.98 -1.35
C LYS A 31 -13.63 -5.13 -0.95
N GLU A 32 -13.11 -6.36 -1.00
CA GLU A 32 -11.69 -6.62 -0.81
C GLU A 32 -10.92 -5.73 -1.77
N THR A 33 -10.18 -4.79 -1.22
CA THR A 33 -9.38 -3.88 -2.01
C THR A 33 -8.12 -4.62 -2.41
N THR A 34 -8.11 -5.18 -3.62
CA THR A 34 -6.97 -5.94 -4.14
C THR A 34 -5.84 -5.00 -4.50
N TYR A 35 -4.66 -5.25 -3.94
CA TYR A 35 -3.40 -4.59 -4.31
C TYR A 35 -2.96 -5.07 -5.69
N LEU A 36 -3.03 -4.20 -6.69
CA LEU A 36 -2.53 -4.48 -8.03
C LEU A 36 -1.18 -3.80 -8.22
N THR A 37 -0.21 -4.57 -8.71
CA THR A 37 1.07 -4.07 -9.21
C THR A 37 1.04 -4.20 -10.74
N TYR A 38 1.26 -3.09 -11.45
CA TYR A 38 1.14 -3.05 -12.91
C TYR A 38 2.42 -3.43 -13.63
N VAL A 39 3.54 -3.49 -12.91
CA VAL A 39 4.83 -3.91 -13.43
C VAL A 39 5.26 -5.24 -12.80
N LYS A 40 5.91 -6.09 -13.58
CA LYS A 40 6.40 -7.41 -13.14
C LYS A 40 7.83 -7.63 -13.57
N THR A 41 8.48 -8.62 -13.01
CA THR A 41 9.84 -9.03 -13.36
C THR A 41 9.98 -9.23 -14.88
N GLY A 42 10.99 -8.59 -15.47
CA GLY A 42 11.28 -8.59 -16.90
C GLY A 42 10.66 -7.45 -17.69
N ASP A 43 9.70 -6.69 -17.13
CA ASP A 43 9.15 -5.51 -17.80
C ASP A 43 10.18 -4.37 -17.80
N LYS A 44 10.12 -3.51 -18.80
CA LYS A 44 10.77 -2.20 -18.74
C LYS A 44 10.04 -1.32 -17.74
N VAL A 45 10.80 -0.53 -16.96
CA VAL A 45 10.20 0.47 -16.08
C VAL A 45 9.38 1.48 -16.90
N PRO A 46 8.16 1.82 -16.48
CA PRO A 46 7.28 2.71 -17.28
C PRO A 46 7.72 4.18 -17.27
N VAL A 47 8.50 4.59 -16.26
CA VAL A 47 9.01 5.97 -16.11
C VAL A 47 10.51 5.93 -15.96
N THR A 48 11.23 6.62 -16.84
CA THR A 48 12.70 6.70 -16.83
C THR A 48 13.21 8.10 -16.55
N GLN A 49 12.34 9.11 -16.61
CA GLN A 49 12.70 10.51 -16.40
C GLN A 49 11.88 11.11 -15.25
N PHE A 50 12.56 11.80 -14.36
CA PHE A 50 11.96 12.46 -13.21
C PHE A 50 12.51 13.87 -13.08
N VAL A 51 11.83 14.70 -12.29
CA VAL A 51 12.35 15.98 -11.80
C VAL A 51 12.41 15.86 -10.27
N ASP A 52 13.58 16.05 -9.70
CA ASP A 52 13.75 16.00 -8.26
C ASP A 52 13.18 17.24 -7.54
N ILE A 53 13.14 17.21 -6.23
CA ILE A 53 12.60 18.33 -5.42
C ILE A 53 13.45 19.61 -5.50
N GLN A 54 14.67 19.53 -6.04
CA GLN A 54 15.55 20.68 -6.32
C GLN A 54 15.40 21.22 -7.75
N GLY A 55 14.58 20.54 -8.61
CA GLY A 55 14.37 20.91 -10.01
C GLY A 55 15.37 20.32 -11.01
N ASN A 56 16.20 19.39 -10.59
CA ASN A 56 17.12 18.70 -11.48
C ASN A 56 16.41 17.59 -12.27
N SER A 57 16.77 17.45 -13.55
CA SER A 57 16.29 16.32 -14.37
C SER A 57 17.10 15.06 -14.07
N ILE A 58 16.41 13.99 -13.74
CA ILE A 58 16.96 12.67 -13.48
C ILE A 58 16.54 11.73 -14.62
N ASP A 59 17.49 11.13 -15.32
CA ASP A 59 17.26 10.13 -16.35
C ASP A 59 17.93 8.81 -15.93
N LEU A 60 17.14 7.79 -15.67
CA LEU A 60 17.63 6.47 -15.22
C LEU A 60 18.60 5.81 -16.21
N SER A 61 18.52 6.17 -17.51
CA SER A 61 19.39 5.63 -18.55
C SER A 61 20.85 6.14 -18.47
N GLN A 62 21.06 7.23 -17.74
CA GLN A 62 22.40 7.82 -17.56
C GLN A 62 23.25 7.09 -16.51
N SER A 63 22.65 6.21 -15.72
CA SER A 63 23.35 5.41 -14.71
C SER A 63 23.32 3.93 -15.06
N ARG A 64 24.43 3.26 -14.83
CA ARG A 64 24.57 1.80 -14.95
C ARG A 64 24.44 1.07 -13.61
N ASN A 65 24.10 1.78 -12.55
CA ASN A 65 23.79 1.19 -11.27
C ASN A 65 22.46 0.42 -11.31
N ASN A 66 22.27 -0.49 -10.39
CA ASN A 66 20.93 -0.96 -10.02
C ASN A 66 20.13 0.19 -9.41
N LYS A 67 18.79 0.16 -9.51
CA LYS A 67 17.96 1.23 -8.96
C LYS A 67 16.91 0.66 -8.00
N LEU A 68 16.70 1.38 -6.92
CA LEU A 68 15.59 1.15 -6.00
C LEU A 68 14.63 2.34 -6.07
N ILE A 69 13.48 2.15 -6.71
CA ILE A 69 12.38 3.13 -6.67
C ILE A 69 11.49 2.80 -5.49
N ILE A 70 11.23 3.79 -4.63
CA ILE A 70 10.36 3.68 -3.47
C ILE A 70 9.20 4.63 -3.66
N LEU A 71 8.00 4.07 -3.85
CA LEU A 71 6.76 4.85 -3.88
C LEU A 71 6.24 4.92 -2.44
N PHE A 72 6.18 6.12 -1.87
CA PHE A 72 5.90 6.30 -0.44
C PHE A 72 5.03 7.53 -0.18
N ALA A 73 4.64 7.76 1.07
CA ALA A 73 4.10 9.04 1.52
C ALA A 73 4.65 9.39 2.92
N THR A 74 4.86 10.67 3.17
CA THR A 74 5.47 11.18 4.42
C THR A 74 4.60 10.89 5.65
N TRP A 75 3.29 10.84 5.48
CA TRP A 75 2.29 10.58 6.54
C TRP A 75 2.03 9.10 6.81
N CYS A 76 2.54 8.18 5.96
CA CYS A 76 2.31 6.74 6.10
C CYS A 76 3.34 6.10 7.04
N HIS A 77 2.89 5.49 8.15
CA HIS A 77 3.76 4.86 9.14
C HIS A 77 4.61 3.73 8.55
N ASP A 78 4.06 2.92 7.65
CA ASP A 78 4.81 1.85 6.99
C ASP A 78 5.89 2.41 6.06
N SER A 79 5.60 3.54 5.38
CA SER A 79 6.60 4.28 4.60
C SER A 79 7.73 4.82 5.47
N GLN A 80 7.38 5.46 6.58
CA GLN A 80 8.36 5.99 7.54
C GLN A 80 9.25 4.87 8.11
N ARG A 81 8.65 3.74 8.51
CA ARG A 81 9.39 2.56 8.98
C ARG A 81 10.34 2.02 7.91
N THR A 82 9.85 1.84 6.67
CA THR A 82 10.66 1.35 5.55
C THR A 82 11.84 2.28 5.25
N ILE A 83 11.62 3.60 5.20
CA ILE A 83 12.68 4.60 5.01
C ILE A 83 13.71 4.53 6.15
N LYS A 84 13.26 4.44 7.40
CA LYS A 84 14.15 4.31 8.55
C LYS A 84 15.02 3.03 8.50
N HIS A 85 14.45 1.90 8.09
CA HIS A 85 15.20 0.66 7.92
C HIS A 85 16.17 0.76 6.72
N LEU A 86 15.76 1.44 5.64
CA LEU A 86 16.64 1.69 4.50
C LEU A 86 17.86 2.51 4.91
N THR A 87 17.68 3.63 5.61
CA THR A 87 18.80 4.50 6.03
C THR A 87 19.78 3.79 6.97
N ALA A 88 19.36 2.74 7.65
CA ALA A 88 20.20 1.89 8.50
C ALA A 88 20.80 0.67 7.77
N SER A 89 20.57 0.51 6.47
CA SER A 89 20.99 -0.66 5.69
C SER A 89 22.23 -0.41 4.83
N ASP A 90 22.92 -1.48 4.44
CA ASP A 90 24.04 -1.42 3.50
C ASP A 90 23.60 -0.95 2.09
N ILE A 91 22.31 -1.11 1.74
CA ILE A 91 21.74 -0.63 0.47
C ILE A 91 21.88 0.88 0.38
N TYR A 92 21.60 1.59 1.46
CA TYR A 92 21.67 3.06 1.54
C TYR A 92 23.09 3.60 1.33
N LEU A 93 24.09 2.84 1.76
CA LEU A 93 25.51 3.19 1.67
C LEU A 93 26.18 2.72 0.37
N SER A 94 25.46 1.93 -0.43
CA SER A 94 26.02 1.31 -1.63
C SER A 94 26.20 2.33 -2.76
N PRO A 95 27.44 2.52 -3.31
CA PRO A 95 27.65 3.40 -4.44
C PRO A 95 27.13 2.83 -5.77
N ASN A 96 26.71 1.57 -5.78
CA ASN A 96 26.24 0.85 -6.97
C ASN A 96 24.72 0.77 -7.05
N ILE A 97 24.02 1.48 -6.17
CA ILE A 97 22.55 1.50 -6.12
C ILE A 97 22.08 2.95 -6.11
N ASP A 98 21.31 3.34 -7.12
CA ASP A 98 20.62 4.63 -7.14
C ASP A 98 19.26 4.48 -6.45
N ILE A 99 19.00 5.30 -5.45
CA ILE A 99 17.74 5.29 -4.73
C ILE A 99 16.90 6.50 -5.15
N ILE A 100 15.66 6.25 -5.55
CA ILE A 100 14.70 7.27 -5.95
C ILE A 100 13.42 7.12 -5.12
N GLY A 101 13.15 8.09 -4.26
CA GLY A 101 11.91 8.17 -3.49
C GLY A 101 10.88 9.01 -4.22
N VAL A 102 9.73 8.42 -4.57
CA VAL A 102 8.60 9.11 -5.19
C VAL A 102 7.52 9.32 -4.13
N GLY A 103 7.32 10.57 -3.74
CA GLY A 103 6.33 10.97 -2.73
C GLY A 103 4.94 11.08 -3.33
N ARG A 104 4.12 10.03 -3.15
CA ARG A 104 2.75 9.98 -3.65
C ARG A 104 1.85 11.02 -2.98
N GLU A 105 1.24 11.89 -3.78
CA GLU A 105 0.39 13.00 -3.31
C GLU A 105 1.13 14.00 -2.41
N GLU A 106 2.46 14.11 -2.61
CA GLU A 106 3.33 15.01 -1.87
C GLU A 106 3.82 16.15 -2.76
N ASN A 107 4.14 17.28 -2.15
CA ASN A 107 4.78 18.42 -2.80
C ASN A 107 6.23 18.58 -2.33
N ASN A 108 7.01 19.42 -3.03
CA ASN A 108 8.43 19.63 -2.70
C ASN A 108 8.64 20.07 -1.23
N PRO A 109 7.90 21.06 -0.65
CA PRO A 109 8.11 21.45 0.74
C PRO A 109 7.86 20.33 1.76
N ALA A 110 6.90 19.42 1.51
CA ALA A 110 6.65 18.28 2.39
C ALA A 110 7.81 17.28 2.34
N LEU A 111 8.33 17.01 1.13
CA LEU A 111 9.46 16.12 0.94
C LEU A 111 10.77 16.71 1.46
N GLU A 112 11.01 18.00 1.31
CA GLU A 112 12.18 18.71 1.90
C GLU A 112 12.19 18.59 3.42
N LYS A 113 11.04 18.82 4.06
CA LYS A 113 10.90 18.66 5.51
C LYS A 113 11.17 17.21 5.92
N PHE A 114 10.61 16.24 5.20
CA PHE A 114 10.80 14.82 5.47
C PHE A 114 12.27 14.41 5.27
N ALA A 115 12.92 14.90 4.21
CA ALA A 115 14.33 14.66 3.95
C ALA A 115 15.22 15.15 5.09
N ALA A 116 14.94 16.35 5.61
CA ALA A 116 15.67 16.91 6.74
C ALA A 116 15.44 16.12 8.05
N GLU A 117 14.21 15.68 8.31
CA GLU A 117 13.84 14.91 9.50
C GLU A 117 14.50 13.52 9.55
N TYR A 118 14.58 12.87 8.39
CA TYR A 118 15.15 11.51 8.25
C TYR A 118 16.59 11.49 7.74
N GLU A 119 17.22 12.67 7.58
CA GLU A 119 18.60 12.83 7.09
C GLU A 119 18.83 12.13 5.74
N LEU A 120 17.88 12.26 4.80
CA LEU A 120 17.91 11.57 3.52
C LEU A 120 18.89 12.25 2.56
N ASN A 121 19.71 11.45 1.87
CA ASN A 121 20.70 11.88 0.88
C ASN A 121 20.47 11.26 -0.51
N PHE A 122 19.28 10.70 -0.79
CA PHE A 122 18.93 10.15 -2.10
C PHE A 122 17.92 11.04 -2.82
N THR A 123 17.73 10.79 -4.11
CA THR A 123 16.81 11.55 -4.97
C THR A 123 15.36 11.44 -4.49
N LEU A 124 14.71 12.60 -4.28
CA LEU A 124 13.28 12.67 -3.97
C LEU A 124 12.52 13.36 -5.10
N VAL A 125 11.36 12.82 -5.44
CA VAL A 125 10.48 13.27 -6.52
C VAL A 125 9.08 13.48 -5.97
N ALA A 126 8.49 14.64 -6.20
CA ALA A 126 7.11 14.93 -5.84
C ALA A 126 6.15 14.41 -6.91
N ASP A 127 5.15 13.62 -6.51
CA ASP A 127 4.10 13.07 -7.37
C ASP A 127 2.73 13.54 -6.87
N THR A 128 2.48 14.85 -6.99
CA THR A 128 1.33 15.55 -6.41
C THR A 128 -0.01 15.06 -6.90
N ASP A 129 -0.07 14.59 -8.15
CA ASP A 129 -1.27 14.12 -8.84
C ASP A 129 -1.32 12.60 -9.03
N ARG A 130 -0.35 11.88 -8.48
CA ARG A 130 -0.16 10.43 -8.62
C ARG A 130 0.14 9.96 -10.06
N SER A 131 0.54 10.84 -10.93
CA SER A 131 0.79 10.51 -12.34
C SER A 131 1.92 9.49 -12.51
N ILE A 132 2.93 9.52 -11.62
CA ILE A 132 4.00 8.53 -11.57
C ILE A 132 3.51 7.26 -10.88
N TYR A 133 2.97 7.37 -9.65
CA TYR A 133 2.51 6.23 -8.86
C TYR A 133 1.54 5.33 -9.63
N ASN A 134 0.57 5.93 -10.33
CA ASN A 134 -0.47 5.21 -11.07
C ASN A 134 0.06 4.36 -12.24
N GLN A 135 1.31 4.53 -12.65
CA GLN A 135 1.96 3.67 -13.65
C GLN A 135 2.51 2.36 -13.04
N PHE A 136 2.66 2.30 -11.72
CA PHE A 136 3.21 1.15 -11.01
C PHE A 136 2.15 0.34 -10.26
N ALA A 137 1.16 1.01 -9.68
CA ALA A 137 0.19 0.36 -8.79
C ALA A 137 -1.13 1.14 -8.68
N ASN A 138 -2.19 0.45 -8.19
CA ASN A 138 -3.47 1.10 -7.90
C ASN A 138 -3.51 1.72 -6.50
N ILE A 139 -3.05 0.99 -5.48
CA ILE A 139 -3.08 1.36 -4.05
C ILE A 139 -1.92 0.70 -3.30
N GLY A 140 -1.75 1.14 -2.05
CA GLY A 140 -0.75 0.61 -1.11
C GLY A 140 0.59 1.31 -1.24
N ILE A 141 1.12 1.73 -0.12
CA ILE A 141 2.46 2.29 0.06
C ILE A 141 3.03 1.78 1.39
N PRO A 142 4.35 1.63 1.47
CA PRO A 142 5.30 1.83 0.40
C PRO A 142 5.32 0.69 -0.64
N ARG A 143 5.76 1.00 -1.86
CA ARG A 143 6.11 0.03 -2.88
C ARG A 143 7.59 0.14 -3.18
N LEU A 144 8.29 -0.98 -3.28
CA LEU A 144 9.68 -1.03 -3.66
C LEU A 144 9.80 -1.72 -5.02
N ILE A 145 10.39 -1.02 -5.97
CA ILE A 145 10.59 -1.51 -7.33
C ILE A 145 12.10 -1.58 -7.58
N LEU A 146 12.62 -2.78 -7.76
CA LEU A 146 14.02 -3.04 -8.02
C LEU A 146 14.26 -3.12 -9.52
N LEU A 147 15.21 -2.34 -10.01
CA LEU A 147 15.61 -2.33 -11.42
C LEU A 147 17.06 -2.76 -11.55
N ASP A 148 17.36 -3.47 -12.63
CA ASP A 148 18.72 -3.71 -13.06
C ASP A 148 19.36 -2.47 -13.72
N ALA A 149 20.63 -2.60 -14.15
CA ALA A 149 21.38 -1.54 -14.82
C ALA A 149 20.73 -1.05 -16.12
N ASP A 150 19.95 -1.90 -16.77
CA ASP A 150 19.25 -1.61 -18.03
C ASP A 150 17.80 -1.17 -17.83
N ASN A 151 17.41 -0.86 -16.58
CA ASN A 151 16.09 -0.41 -16.17
C ASN A 151 14.96 -1.46 -16.41
N ASN A 152 15.28 -2.75 -16.39
CA ASN A 152 14.29 -3.80 -16.32
C ASN A 152 13.88 -4.02 -14.85
N VAL A 153 12.62 -4.29 -14.62
CA VAL A 153 12.11 -4.65 -13.30
C VAL A 153 12.65 -6.03 -12.91
N VAL A 154 13.39 -6.10 -11.84
CA VAL A 154 13.91 -7.35 -11.26
C VAL A 154 12.91 -7.91 -10.26
N LYS A 155 12.38 -7.04 -9.39
CA LYS A 155 11.46 -7.42 -8.31
C LYS A 155 10.56 -6.26 -7.91
N THR A 156 9.37 -6.59 -7.44
CA THR A 156 8.48 -5.63 -6.80
C THR A 156 8.07 -6.14 -5.42
N LEU A 157 8.05 -5.26 -4.43
CA LEU A 157 7.67 -5.58 -3.05
C LEU A 157 6.61 -4.59 -2.57
N ILE A 158 5.72 -5.08 -1.71
CA ILE A 158 4.83 -4.23 -0.91
C ILE A 158 5.51 -4.07 0.45
N GLY A 159 5.88 -2.85 0.80
CA GLY A 159 6.72 -2.58 1.96
C GLY A 159 5.97 -2.49 3.29
N GLU A 160 4.79 -3.11 3.40
CA GLU A 160 4.00 -3.13 4.64
C GLU A 160 4.60 -4.09 5.70
N SER A 161 5.43 -5.05 5.28
CA SER A 161 6.11 -5.95 6.21
C SER A 161 7.19 -5.21 7.01
N GLU A 162 7.41 -5.62 8.26
CA GLU A 162 8.42 -5.04 9.13
C GLU A 162 9.85 -5.15 8.55
N ASN A 163 10.08 -6.14 7.70
CA ASN A 163 11.40 -6.48 7.16
C ASN A 163 11.52 -6.26 5.64
N ALA A 164 10.68 -5.40 5.05
CA ALA A 164 10.65 -5.20 3.60
C ALA A 164 12.03 -4.90 2.98
N ILE A 165 12.90 -4.17 3.69
CA ILE A 165 14.25 -3.84 3.23
C ILE A 165 15.17 -5.07 3.14
N THR A 166 15.00 -6.07 3.99
CA THR A 166 15.81 -7.30 3.94
C THR A 166 15.47 -8.17 2.72
N GLU A 167 14.32 -7.93 2.09
CA GLU A 167 13.90 -8.61 0.87
C GLU A 167 14.42 -7.92 -0.41
N VAL A 168 15.06 -6.75 -0.29
CA VAL A 168 15.65 -6.01 -1.40
C VAL A 168 16.97 -6.69 -1.81
N VAL A 169 16.85 -7.59 -2.78
CA VAL A 169 17.97 -8.36 -3.36
C VAL A 169 17.78 -8.41 -4.87
N TRP A 170 18.83 -8.03 -5.64
CA TRP A 170 18.90 -8.07 -7.11
C TRP A 170 19.29 -9.43 -7.62
#